data_c27146d94a3ce3bd606e166a782d2df1
#
_entry.id   c27146d94a3ce3bd606e166a782d2df1
#
_cell.length_a   1.000
_cell.length_b   1.000
_cell.length_c   1.000
_cell.angle_alpha   90.00
_cell.angle_beta   90.00
_cell.angle_gamma   90.00
#
_symmetry.space_group_name_H-M   'P 1'
#
loop_
_entity.id
_entity.type
_entity.pdbx_description
1 polymer ?
#
loop_
_entity_poly.entity_id
_entity_poly.type
_entity_poly.pdbx_seq_one_letter_code
_entity_poly.pdbx_strand_id
1 'polypeptide(L)'
;LPVDAIGLDFVEGKKTLELVKGGFPADKTLYAGIVNGKNIWRNNYEKSLAILEQIPAENIVLTSSCSLLHVPFTTANEEFEPAILNHFAFAVEKLDEIRDLDAIRNGQGAEALAANKELFATERVGENAELRARIAGLTDADYTRLPAFAEREAIQEEAFKLPALPTTTIGSFPQTKEVRAKRLAYRKGELSQEEYDAFLAETIDEWIKWQEDIDFDVLVHGEFERNDMVEYFGQNLSGYLF
;
A
#
# COMPACT_ATOMS: atom_id res chain seq x y z
N LEU A 1 -9.43 -12.66 -31.93
CA LEU A 1 -7.97 -12.52 -31.95
C LEU A 1 -7.33 -13.85 -32.32
N PRO A 2 -6.26 -13.88 -33.17
CA PRO A 2 -5.56 -15.09 -33.55
C PRO A 2 -4.55 -15.51 -32.47
N VAL A 3 -5.06 -15.91 -31.30
CA VAL A 3 -4.28 -16.35 -30.13
C VAL A 3 -4.91 -17.61 -29.54
N ASP A 4 -4.11 -18.48 -28.96
CA ASP A 4 -4.56 -19.75 -28.37
C ASP A 4 -5.04 -19.57 -26.92
N ALA A 5 -4.59 -18.51 -26.26
CA ALA A 5 -4.95 -18.24 -24.87
C ALA A 5 -5.15 -16.74 -24.61
N ILE A 6 -5.94 -16.42 -23.60
CA ILE A 6 -6.23 -15.05 -23.16
C ILE A 6 -6.06 -14.99 -21.65
N GLY A 7 -5.20 -14.06 -21.17
CA GLY A 7 -5.04 -13.76 -19.75
C GLY A 7 -6.00 -12.67 -19.31
N LEU A 8 -6.71 -12.88 -18.20
CA LEU A 8 -7.62 -11.90 -17.61
C LEU A 8 -7.39 -11.80 -16.10
N ASP A 9 -7.42 -10.56 -15.60
CA ASP A 9 -7.31 -10.24 -14.18
C ASP A 9 -8.71 -10.23 -13.55
N PHE A 10 -8.96 -11.14 -12.60
CA PHE A 10 -10.21 -11.22 -11.82
C PHE A 10 -10.11 -10.61 -10.43
N VAL A 11 -8.98 -9.99 -10.09
CA VAL A 11 -8.75 -9.33 -8.81
C VAL A 11 -8.98 -7.82 -8.93
N GLU A 12 -8.22 -7.15 -9.79
CA GLU A 12 -8.33 -5.70 -10.01
C GLU A 12 -9.32 -5.33 -11.12
N GLY A 13 -9.57 -6.28 -12.03
CA GLY A 13 -10.50 -6.11 -13.14
C GLY A 13 -11.95 -6.20 -12.69
N LYS A 14 -12.49 -5.13 -12.07
CA LYS A 14 -13.84 -5.09 -11.48
C LYS A 14 -14.98 -5.57 -12.39
N LYS A 15 -14.81 -5.46 -13.71
CA LYS A 15 -15.81 -5.88 -14.71
C LYS A 15 -15.44 -7.17 -15.44
N THR A 16 -14.29 -7.77 -15.15
CA THR A 16 -13.79 -8.94 -15.88
C THR A 16 -14.75 -10.12 -15.78
N LEU A 17 -15.24 -10.40 -14.57
CA LEU A 17 -16.21 -11.48 -14.37
C LEU A 17 -17.52 -11.23 -15.15
N GLU A 18 -18.03 -10.01 -15.18
CA GLU A 18 -19.22 -9.67 -15.94
C GLU A 18 -19.02 -9.85 -17.45
N LEU A 19 -17.84 -9.49 -17.95
CA LEU A 19 -17.50 -9.65 -19.37
C LEU A 19 -17.48 -11.10 -19.79
N VAL A 20 -16.95 -12.01 -18.97
CA VAL A 20 -16.86 -13.45 -19.31
C VAL A 20 -18.14 -14.22 -19.01
N LYS A 21 -19.06 -13.72 -18.16
CA LYS A 21 -20.37 -14.35 -17.89
C LYS A 21 -21.21 -14.59 -19.14
N GLY A 22 -21.02 -13.76 -20.15
CA GLY A 22 -21.67 -13.91 -21.46
C GLY A 22 -21.14 -15.04 -22.32
N GLY A 23 -20.08 -15.72 -21.91
CA GLY A 23 -19.39 -16.80 -22.59
C GLY A 23 -17.92 -16.50 -22.81
N PHE A 24 -17.12 -17.57 -22.91
CA PHE A 24 -15.71 -17.53 -23.28
C PHE A 24 -15.49 -18.49 -24.46
N PRO A 25 -14.62 -18.18 -25.45
CA PRO A 25 -14.43 -19.03 -26.61
C PRO A 25 -13.92 -20.43 -26.21
N ALA A 26 -14.62 -21.48 -26.65
CA ALA A 26 -14.32 -22.87 -26.28
C ALA A 26 -12.98 -23.37 -26.86
N ASP A 27 -12.53 -22.74 -27.94
CA ASP A 27 -11.25 -23.05 -28.62
C ASP A 27 -10.04 -22.39 -27.95
N LYS A 28 -10.24 -21.64 -26.85
CA LYS A 28 -9.17 -20.88 -26.18
C LYS A 28 -8.99 -21.29 -24.74
N THR A 29 -7.76 -21.15 -24.27
CA THR A 29 -7.43 -21.30 -22.84
C THR A 29 -7.54 -19.95 -22.13
N LEU A 30 -8.25 -19.92 -21.01
CA LEU A 30 -8.30 -18.77 -20.11
C LEU A 30 -7.17 -18.88 -19.08
N TYR A 31 -6.26 -17.93 -19.04
CA TYR A 31 -5.36 -17.70 -17.92
C TYR A 31 -6.08 -16.80 -16.91
N ALA A 32 -6.61 -17.40 -15.85
CA ALA A 32 -7.39 -16.72 -14.84
C ALA A 32 -6.48 -16.18 -13.73
N GLY A 33 -6.24 -14.87 -13.75
CA GLY A 33 -5.50 -14.12 -12.70
C GLY A 33 -6.34 -13.99 -11.44
N ILE A 34 -6.32 -15.01 -10.57
CA ILE A 34 -7.20 -15.13 -9.41
C ILE A 34 -6.48 -14.87 -8.08
N VAL A 35 -5.16 -15.02 -8.03
CA VAL A 35 -4.33 -14.71 -6.86
C VAL A 35 -3.74 -13.32 -7.03
N ASN A 36 -3.94 -12.44 -6.03
CA ASN A 36 -3.46 -11.08 -6.10
C ASN A 36 -1.92 -11.01 -6.14
N GLY A 37 -1.34 -10.49 -7.23
CA GLY A 37 0.10 -10.36 -7.40
C GLY A 37 0.69 -9.03 -6.89
N LYS A 38 -0.12 -8.11 -6.38
CA LYS A 38 0.32 -6.76 -5.94
C LYS A 38 0.43 -6.61 -4.43
N ASN A 39 -0.44 -7.26 -3.67
CA ASN A 39 -0.45 -7.16 -2.22
C ASN A 39 0.29 -8.32 -1.56
N ILE A 40 0.61 -8.16 -0.30
CA ILE A 40 1.33 -9.14 0.52
C ILE A 40 0.41 -10.10 1.29
N TRP A 41 -0.91 -10.00 1.10
CA TRP A 41 -1.87 -10.74 1.90
C TRP A 41 -2.15 -12.13 1.34
N ARG A 42 -2.39 -13.07 2.26
CA ARG A 42 -2.85 -14.42 1.97
C ARG A 42 -4.17 -14.39 1.18
N ASN A 43 -4.29 -15.23 0.17
CA ASN A 43 -5.52 -15.39 -0.62
C ASN A 43 -6.61 -16.07 0.21
N ASN A 44 -7.84 -15.58 0.12
CA ASN A 44 -9.00 -16.28 0.65
C ASN A 44 -9.52 -17.26 -0.40
N TYR A 45 -9.29 -18.57 -0.18
CA TYR A 45 -9.60 -19.60 -1.18
C TYR A 45 -11.10 -19.70 -1.47
N GLU A 46 -11.98 -19.54 -0.48
CA GLU A 46 -13.43 -19.56 -0.70
C GLU A 46 -13.87 -18.47 -1.66
N LYS A 47 -13.34 -17.25 -1.49
CA LYS A 47 -13.66 -16.13 -2.40
C LYS A 47 -13.15 -16.37 -3.81
N SER A 48 -11.94 -16.88 -3.95
CA SER A 48 -11.34 -17.19 -5.25
C SER A 48 -12.09 -18.32 -5.96
N LEU A 49 -12.46 -19.36 -5.25
CA LEU A 49 -13.26 -20.48 -5.79
C LEU A 49 -14.64 -20.00 -6.23
N ALA A 50 -15.31 -19.17 -5.43
CA ALA A 50 -16.62 -18.63 -5.79
C ALA A 50 -16.59 -17.75 -7.06
N ILE A 51 -15.46 -17.12 -7.37
CA ILE A 51 -15.26 -16.42 -8.64
C ILE A 51 -15.07 -17.44 -9.77
N LEU A 52 -14.21 -18.45 -9.58
CA LEU A 52 -13.89 -19.47 -10.57
C LEU A 52 -15.12 -20.27 -10.99
N GLU A 53 -16.03 -20.57 -10.07
CA GLU A 53 -17.31 -21.27 -10.34
C GLU A 53 -18.23 -20.49 -11.29
N GLN A 54 -18.07 -19.18 -11.38
CA GLN A 54 -18.89 -18.31 -12.23
C GLN A 54 -18.30 -18.10 -13.64
N ILE A 55 -17.09 -18.64 -13.91
CA ILE A 55 -16.39 -18.47 -15.18
C ILE A 55 -16.79 -19.60 -16.14
N PRO A 56 -17.45 -19.31 -17.24
CA PRO A 56 -17.95 -20.32 -18.19
C PRO A 56 -16.88 -20.70 -19.23
N ALA A 57 -15.63 -20.93 -18.79
CA ALA A 57 -14.55 -21.37 -19.68
C ALA A 57 -14.24 -22.85 -19.43
N GLU A 58 -14.07 -23.64 -20.50
CA GLU A 58 -13.76 -25.06 -20.42
C GLU A 58 -12.31 -25.32 -20.01
N ASN A 59 -11.39 -24.53 -20.57
CA ASN A 59 -9.96 -24.65 -20.33
C ASN A 59 -9.47 -23.45 -19.49
N ILE A 60 -9.19 -23.68 -18.21
CA ILE A 60 -8.72 -22.65 -17.28
C ILE A 60 -7.35 -23.05 -16.72
N VAL A 61 -6.40 -22.10 -16.80
CA VAL A 61 -5.11 -22.13 -16.09
C VAL A 61 -5.13 -21.05 -15.03
N LEU A 62 -4.86 -21.41 -13.78
CA LEU A 62 -4.81 -20.44 -12.68
C LEU A 62 -3.48 -19.69 -12.71
N THR A 63 -3.54 -18.38 -12.48
CA THR A 63 -2.37 -17.51 -12.43
C THR A 63 -2.50 -16.46 -11.35
N SER A 64 -1.39 -15.72 -11.09
CA SER A 64 -1.47 -14.45 -10.39
C SER A 64 -2.12 -13.37 -11.27
N SER A 65 -2.76 -12.37 -10.64
CA SER A 65 -3.44 -11.29 -11.34
C SER A 65 -2.49 -10.38 -12.14
N CYS A 66 -1.23 -10.31 -11.70
CA CYS A 66 -0.15 -9.59 -12.36
C CYS A 66 1.21 -10.20 -11.97
N SER A 67 2.31 -9.58 -12.43
CA SER A 67 3.67 -10.00 -12.08
C SER A 67 3.91 -10.00 -10.57
N LEU A 68 4.54 -11.04 -10.04
CA LEU A 68 4.95 -11.16 -8.64
C LEU A 68 6.19 -10.29 -8.30
N LEU A 69 6.70 -9.49 -9.23
CA LEU A 69 7.73 -8.48 -8.97
C LEU A 69 7.28 -7.37 -8.02
N HIS A 70 5.98 -7.24 -7.78
CA HIS A 70 5.40 -6.22 -6.91
C HIS A 70 5.38 -6.61 -5.43
N VAL A 71 5.76 -7.84 -5.09
CA VAL A 71 5.76 -8.37 -3.72
C VAL A 71 7.16 -8.87 -3.34
N PRO A 72 7.52 -8.94 -2.04
CA PRO A 72 8.76 -9.54 -1.60
C PRO A 72 8.87 -11.01 -2.01
N PHE A 73 10.06 -11.61 -1.92
CA PHE A 73 10.34 -12.93 -2.45
C PHE A 73 9.66 -14.05 -1.65
N THR A 74 9.88 -14.10 -0.32
CA THR A 74 9.33 -15.13 0.57
C THR A 74 9.19 -14.64 1.99
N THR A 75 8.21 -15.15 2.72
CA THR A 75 8.01 -14.89 4.16
C THR A 75 8.99 -15.67 5.06
N ALA A 76 9.77 -16.59 4.51
CA ALA A 76 10.63 -17.50 5.28
C ALA A 76 11.73 -16.79 6.08
N ASN A 77 12.08 -15.55 5.73
CA ASN A 77 13.11 -14.78 6.40
C ASN A 77 12.54 -13.62 7.25
N GLU A 78 11.23 -13.55 7.42
CA GLU A 78 10.58 -12.49 8.17
C GLU A 78 10.46 -12.86 9.65
N GLU A 79 10.77 -11.91 10.53
CA GLU A 79 10.76 -12.09 11.98
C GLU A 79 9.54 -11.39 12.63
N PHE A 80 8.33 -11.62 12.11
CA PHE A 80 7.09 -11.12 12.68
C PHE A 80 6.41 -12.15 13.57
N GLU A 81 5.52 -11.68 14.45
CA GLU A 81 4.67 -12.55 15.25
C GLU A 81 3.85 -13.50 14.35
N PRO A 82 3.78 -14.79 14.68
CA PRO A 82 3.06 -15.78 13.85
C PRO A 82 1.61 -15.41 13.56
N ALA A 83 0.92 -14.77 14.51
CA ALA A 83 -0.45 -14.30 14.33
C ALA A 83 -0.61 -13.28 13.18
N ILE A 84 0.46 -12.57 12.83
CA ILE A 84 0.50 -11.63 11.73
C ILE A 84 1.09 -12.30 10.48
N LEU A 85 2.23 -12.97 10.63
CA LEU A 85 2.99 -13.59 9.55
C LEU A 85 2.15 -14.61 8.75
N ASN A 86 1.31 -15.38 9.43
CA ASN A 86 0.43 -16.37 8.79
C ASN A 86 -0.56 -15.75 7.79
N HIS A 87 -0.83 -14.46 7.88
CA HIS A 87 -1.67 -13.73 6.94
C HIS A 87 -0.91 -13.16 5.74
N PHE A 88 0.42 -13.30 5.70
CA PHE A 88 1.24 -12.86 4.58
C PHE A 88 1.43 -13.98 3.54
N ALA A 89 1.47 -13.57 2.29
CA ALA A 89 1.86 -14.39 1.15
C ALA A 89 2.68 -13.53 0.19
N PHE A 90 3.97 -13.80 0.12
CA PHE A 90 4.89 -13.17 -0.81
C PHE A 90 4.98 -13.99 -2.12
N ALA A 91 5.94 -13.75 -2.98
CA ALA A 91 5.96 -14.36 -4.31
C ALA A 91 5.94 -15.89 -4.27
N VAL A 92 6.73 -16.52 -3.42
CA VAL A 92 6.80 -17.99 -3.29
C VAL A 92 5.47 -18.53 -2.76
N GLU A 93 4.96 -17.95 -1.67
CA GLU A 93 3.71 -18.37 -1.05
C GLU A 93 2.50 -18.18 -1.99
N LYS A 94 2.51 -17.16 -2.86
CA LYS A 94 1.46 -16.98 -3.87
C LYS A 94 1.48 -18.05 -4.95
N LEU A 95 2.64 -18.61 -5.28
CA LEU A 95 2.72 -19.78 -6.18
C LEU A 95 2.15 -21.04 -5.50
N ASP A 96 2.40 -21.21 -4.20
CA ASP A 96 1.77 -22.27 -3.41
C ASP A 96 0.24 -22.11 -3.36
N GLU A 97 -0.26 -20.90 -3.23
CA GLU A 97 -1.71 -20.61 -3.26
C GLU A 97 -2.36 -20.97 -4.60
N ILE A 98 -1.67 -20.72 -5.71
CA ILE A 98 -2.15 -21.14 -7.04
C ILE A 98 -2.22 -22.66 -7.13
N ARG A 99 -1.18 -23.37 -6.68
CA ARG A 99 -1.15 -24.84 -6.62
C ARG A 99 -2.26 -25.39 -5.74
N ASP A 100 -2.49 -24.82 -4.57
CA ASP A 100 -3.52 -25.24 -3.62
C ASP A 100 -4.92 -25.04 -4.21
N LEU A 101 -5.19 -23.90 -4.85
CA LEU A 101 -6.46 -23.63 -5.53
C LEU A 101 -6.72 -24.62 -6.66
N ASP A 102 -5.70 -24.98 -7.43
CA ASP A 102 -5.81 -25.99 -8.49
C ASP A 102 -6.11 -27.37 -7.91
N ALA A 103 -5.40 -27.77 -6.85
CA ALA A 103 -5.66 -29.03 -6.13
C ALA A 103 -7.09 -29.08 -5.56
N ILE A 104 -7.58 -28.00 -4.97
CA ILE A 104 -8.95 -27.90 -4.43
C ILE A 104 -9.99 -28.09 -5.55
N ARG A 105 -9.81 -27.43 -6.69
CA ARG A 105 -10.71 -27.58 -7.85
C ARG A 105 -10.77 -29.02 -8.36
N ASN A 106 -9.66 -29.75 -8.26
CA ASN A 106 -9.55 -31.16 -8.67
C ASN A 106 -9.94 -32.16 -7.54
N GLY A 107 -10.48 -31.68 -6.44
CA GLY A 107 -10.98 -32.51 -5.34
C GLY A 107 -9.88 -33.09 -4.40
N GLN A 108 -8.66 -32.52 -4.45
CA GLN A 108 -7.50 -33.01 -3.70
C GLN A 108 -7.02 -32.09 -2.58
N GLY A 109 -7.47 -30.85 -2.53
CA GLY A 109 -6.96 -29.80 -1.61
C GLY A 109 -7.79 -29.58 -0.36
N ALA A 110 -8.53 -30.56 0.17
CA ALA A 110 -9.45 -30.37 1.29
C ALA A 110 -8.77 -29.86 2.57
N GLU A 111 -7.56 -30.33 2.87
CA GLU A 111 -6.77 -29.90 4.04
C GLU A 111 -6.32 -28.44 3.90
N ALA A 112 -5.81 -28.06 2.74
CA ALA A 112 -5.40 -26.69 2.44
C ALA A 112 -6.60 -25.71 2.54
N LEU A 113 -7.77 -26.12 2.03
CA LEU A 113 -8.99 -25.32 2.15
C LEU A 113 -9.43 -25.17 3.61
N ALA A 114 -9.38 -26.25 4.40
CA ALA A 114 -9.73 -26.19 5.82
C ALA A 114 -8.79 -25.26 6.61
N ALA A 115 -7.49 -25.37 6.41
CA ALA A 115 -6.50 -24.53 7.05
C ALA A 115 -6.67 -23.04 6.66
N ASN A 116 -6.97 -22.76 5.39
CA ASN A 116 -7.25 -21.41 4.93
C ASN A 116 -8.52 -20.82 5.57
N LYS A 117 -9.59 -21.61 5.69
CA LYS A 117 -10.81 -21.20 6.40
C LYS A 117 -10.56 -20.88 7.86
N GLU A 118 -9.80 -21.72 8.55
CA GLU A 118 -9.42 -21.51 9.94
C GLU A 118 -8.63 -20.21 10.10
N LEU A 119 -7.63 -19.97 9.23
CA LEU A 119 -6.87 -18.72 9.22
C LEU A 119 -7.77 -17.49 9.07
N PHE A 120 -8.72 -17.51 8.13
CA PHE A 120 -9.62 -16.37 7.89
C PHE A 120 -10.72 -16.23 8.96
N ALA A 121 -10.89 -17.21 9.84
CA ALA A 121 -11.72 -17.10 11.03
C ALA A 121 -11.00 -16.40 12.20
N THR A 122 -9.66 -16.26 12.13
CA THR A 122 -8.87 -15.54 13.14
C THR A 122 -8.84 -14.05 12.87
N GLU A 123 -8.72 -13.24 13.93
CA GLU A 123 -8.52 -11.80 13.81
C GLU A 123 -7.09 -11.53 13.34
N ARG A 124 -6.95 -10.80 12.23
CA ARG A 124 -5.64 -10.52 11.62
C ARG A 124 -4.84 -9.49 12.40
N VAL A 125 -5.46 -8.40 12.78
CA VAL A 125 -4.91 -7.31 13.61
C VAL A 125 -6.07 -6.69 14.36
N GLY A 126 -5.85 -6.29 15.61
CA GLY A 126 -6.88 -5.70 16.45
C GLY A 126 -7.68 -4.61 15.71
N GLU A 127 -8.99 -4.74 15.69
CA GLU A 127 -9.87 -3.76 15.09
C GLU A 127 -10.05 -2.56 16.03
N ASN A 128 -9.91 -1.36 15.50
CA ASN A 128 -10.30 -0.14 16.20
C ASN A 128 -11.78 0.15 15.89
N ALA A 129 -12.67 -0.27 16.78
CA ALA A 129 -14.12 -0.13 16.61
C ALA A 129 -14.54 1.35 16.51
N GLU A 130 -13.89 2.26 17.24
CA GLU A 130 -14.16 3.70 17.16
C GLU A 130 -13.80 4.25 15.79
N LEU A 131 -12.62 3.91 15.27
CA LEU A 131 -12.20 4.30 13.92
C LEU A 131 -13.15 3.76 12.85
N ARG A 132 -13.59 2.50 12.97
CA ARG A 132 -14.57 1.89 12.07
C ARG A 132 -15.91 2.62 12.09
N ALA A 133 -16.39 2.99 13.27
CA ALA A 133 -17.62 3.76 13.42
C ALA A 133 -17.49 5.16 12.79
N ARG A 134 -16.36 5.83 12.97
CA ARG A 134 -16.10 7.13 12.33
C ARG A 134 -16.10 7.01 10.80
N ILE A 135 -15.42 6.01 10.24
CA ILE A 135 -15.39 5.76 8.78
C ILE A 135 -16.80 5.48 8.25
N ALA A 136 -17.58 4.65 8.95
CA ALA A 136 -18.96 4.34 8.56
C ALA A 136 -19.90 5.54 8.65
N GLY A 137 -19.58 6.53 9.48
CA GLY A 137 -20.33 7.76 9.64
C GLY A 137 -20.00 8.87 8.64
N LEU A 138 -19.00 8.68 7.74
CA LEU A 138 -18.64 9.67 6.73
C LEU A 138 -19.76 9.83 5.71
N THR A 139 -20.02 11.09 5.35
CA THR A 139 -21.06 11.53 4.42
C THR A 139 -20.44 12.31 3.26
N ASP A 140 -21.22 12.62 2.22
CA ASP A 140 -20.75 13.43 1.09
C ASP A 140 -20.23 14.81 1.53
N ALA A 141 -20.73 15.35 2.64
CA ALA A 141 -20.25 16.62 3.20
C ALA A 141 -18.79 16.53 3.67
N ASP A 142 -18.36 15.37 4.19
CA ASP A 142 -16.99 15.13 4.65
C ASP A 142 -15.99 15.06 3.49
N TYR A 143 -16.46 14.70 2.30
CA TYR A 143 -15.67 14.67 1.07
C TYR A 143 -15.70 15.99 0.28
N THR A 144 -16.48 16.98 0.75
CA THR A 144 -16.65 18.28 0.09
C THR A 144 -15.81 19.35 0.80
N ARG A 145 -14.78 19.82 0.14
CA ARG A 145 -13.95 20.92 0.66
C ARG A 145 -14.58 22.29 0.33
N LEU A 146 -15.06 22.97 1.36
CA LEU A 146 -15.60 24.34 1.25
C LEU A 146 -14.64 25.36 1.91
N PRO A 147 -14.62 26.62 1.44
CA PRO A 147 -15.25 27.14 0.23
C PRO A 147 -14.78 26.43 -1.06
N ALA A 148 -15.51 26.57 -2.15
CA ALA A 148 -15.12 26.04 -3.46
C ALA A 148 -13.77 26.62 -3.94
N PHE A 149 -13.07 25.94 -4.87
CA PHE A 149 -11.72 26.31 -5.27
C PHE A 149 -11.58 27.78 -5.68
N ALA A 150 -12.45 28.30 -6.54
CA ALA A 150 -12.38 29.69 -7.01
C ALA A 150 -12.49 30.73 -5.87
N GLU A 151 -13.28 30.44 -4.84
CA GLU A 151 -13.40 31.29 -3.67
C GLU A 151 -12.15 31.20 -2.77
N ARG A 152 -11.64 29.96 -2.58
CA ARG A 152 -10.38 29.77 -1.81
C ARG A 152 -9.17 30.39 -2.50
N GLU A 153 -9.09 30.29 -3.82
CA GLU A 153 -8.02 30.88 -4.62
C GLU A 153 -7.91 32.37 -4.36
N ALA A 154 -9.01 33.11 -4.47
CA ALA A 154 -9.05 34.55 -4.21
C ALA A 154 -8.65 34.91 -2.76
N ILE A 155 -9.11 34.11 -1.77
CA ILE A 155 -8.72 34.29 -0.37
C ILE A 155 -7.23 34.04 -0.17
N GLN A 156 -6.67 33.01 -0.80
CA GLN A 156 -5.27 32.63 -0.68
C GLN A 156 -4.34 33.64 -1.39
N GLU A 157 -4.72 34.13 -2.56
CA GLU A 157 -3.97 35.18 -3.28
C GLU A 157 -3.86 36.44 -2.42
N GLU A 158 -4.94 36.87 -1.81
CA GLU A 158 -4.92 38.04 -0.92
C GLU A 158 -4.12 37.80 0.37
N ALA A 159 -4.21 36.60 0.95
CA ALA A 159 -3.52 36.24 2.19
C ALA A 159 -2.01 36.06 2.01
N PHE A 160 -1.59 35.39 0.95
CA PHE A 160 -0.17 35.05 0.73
C PHE A 160 0.59 36.11 -0.07
N LYS A 161 -0.08 36.86 -0.95
CA LYS A 161 0.51 37.90 -1.80
C LYS A 161 1.74 37.45 -2.58
N LEU A 162 1.75 36.19 -3.00
CA LEU A 162 2.85 35.64 -3.76
C LEU A 162 2.91 36.24 -5.17
N PRO A 163 4.11 36.32 -5.79
CA PRO A 163 4.23 36.71 -7.19
C PRO A 163 3.55 35.67 -8.09
N ALA A 164 3.33 36.03 -9.36
CA ALA A 164 2.68 35.16 -10.35
C ALA A 164 3.42 33.83 -10.56
N LEU A 165 4.73 33.80 -10.37
CA LEU A 165 5.60 32.63 -10.46
C LEU A 165 6.47 32.55 -9.19
N PRO A 166 5.92 32.06 -8.07
CA PRO A 166 6.67 32.02 -6.83
C PRO A 166 7.78 30.95 -6.88
N THR A 167 8.91 31.30 -6.31
CA THR A 167 10.05 30.41 -6.16
C THR A 167 9.94 29.59 -4.88
N THR A 168 10.31 28.31 -4.95
CA THR A 168 10.36 27.39 -3.80
C THR A 168 11.28 26.22 -4.13
N THR A 169 11.49 25.31 -3.18
CA THR A 169 12.20 24.04 -3.38
C THR A 169 11.23 22.85 -3.35
N ILE A 170 11.75 21.63 -3.61
CA ILE A 170 10.94 20.41 -3.63
C ILE A 170 10.51 19.91 -2.25
N GLY A 171 11.07 20.43 -1.15
CA GLY A 171 10.72 20.06 0.23
C GLY A 171 11.89 19.52 1.04
N SER A 172 12.46 18.39 0.68
CA SER A 172 13.61 17.81 1.39
C SER A 172 14.95 18.42 0.96
N PHE A 173 15.80 18.70 1.95
CA PHE A 173 17.19 19.06 1.73
C PHE A 173 18.14 17.87 1.89
N PRO A 174 19.39 17.96 1.38
CA PRO A 174 20.35 16.86 1.48
C PRO A 174 20.60 16.44 2.92
N GLN A 175 20.56 15.14 3.17
CA GLN A 175 20.91 14.55 4.46
C GLN A 175 22.43 14.62 4.65
N THR A 176 22.93 15.62 5.38
CA THR A 176 24.36 15.82 5.64
C THR A 176 24.94 14.67 6.49
N LYS A 177 26.25 14.56 6.54
CA LYS A 177 26.93 13.59 7.43
C LYS A 177 26.54 13.83 8.91
N GLU A 178 26.39 15.08 9.31
CA GLU A 178 26.04 15.48 10.66
C GLU A 178 24.61 15.05 11.01
N VAL A 179 23.63 15.39 10.16
CA VAL A 179 22.22 14.97 10.34
C VAL A 179 22.11 13.46 10.49
N ARG A 180 22.83 12.70 9.63
CA ARG A 180 22.84 11.24 9.72
C ARG A 180 23.48 10.72 11.00
N ALA A 181 24.57 11.35 11.46
CA ALA A 181 25.27 10.97 12.68
C ALA A 181 24.39 11.23 13.92
N LYS A 182 23.75 12.39 14.01
CA LYS A 182 22.85 12.74 15.11
C LYS A 182 21.62 11.82 15.17
N ARG A 183 21.00 11.52 14.01
CA ARG A 183 19.90 10.55 13.93
C ARG A 183 20.32 9.15 14.40
N LEU A 184 21.52 8.71 14.01
CA LEU A 184 22.04 7.41 14.46
C LEU A 184 22.31 7.39 15.96
N ALA A 185 22.89 8.46 16.52
CA ALA A 185 23.14 8.60 17.95
C ALA A 185 21.83 8.58 18.75
N TYR A 186 20.80 9.28 18.27
CA TYR A 186 19.46 9.24 18.86
C TYR A 186 18.86 7.81 18.83
N ARG A 187 18.90 7.13 17.66
CA ARG A 187 18.40 5.74 17.54
C ARG A 187 19.13 4.74 18.45
N LYS A 188 20.38 5.01 18.80
CA LYS A 188 21.18 4.20 19.75
C LYS A 188 20.97 4.58 21.22
N GLY A 189 20.19 5.61 21.51
CA GLY A 189 20.02 6.14 22.86
C GLY A 189 21.23 6.90 23.40
N GLU A 190 22.16 7.33 22.53
CA GLU A 190 23.33 8.13 22.85
C GLU A 190 22.99 9.63 22.94
N LEU A 191 21.83 10.04 22.43
CA LEU A 191 21.23 11.36 22.51
C LEU A 191 19.82 11.26 23.08
N SER A 192 19.43 12.19 23.96
CA SER A 192 18.06 12.30 24.42
C SER A 192 17.13 12.85 23.33
N GLN A 193 15.81 12.72 23.52
CA GLN A 193 14.81 13.31 22.61
C GLN A 193 14.99 14.83 22.54
N GLU A 194 15.14 15.50 23.70
CA GLU A 194 15.28 16.96 23.80
C GLU A 194 16.55 17.46 23.08
N GLU A 195 17.67 16.73 23.18
CA GLU A 195 18.91 17.09 22.50
C GLU A 195 18.78 16.90 20.98
N TYR A 196 18.07 15.86 20.55
CA TYR A 196 17.82 15.61 19.13
C TYR A 196 16.87 16.64 18.55
N ASP A 197 15.77 16.98 19.23
CA ASP A 197 14.81 18.01 18.82
C ASP A 197 15.46 19.39 18.75
N ALA A 198 16.32 19.74 19.71
CA ALA A 198 17.08 20.99 19.67
C ALA A 198 18.02 21.06 18.46
N PHE A 199 18.71 19.98 18.13
CA PHE A 199 19.54 19.89 16.93
C PHE A 199 18.72 20.04 15.65
N LEU A 200 17.56 19.41 15.58
CA LEU A 200 16.66 19.54 14.42
C LEU A 200 16.17 20.98 14.26
N ALA A 201 15.74 21.61 15.35
CA ALA A 201 15.28 23.01 15.34
C ALA A 201 16.39 23.96 14.84
N GLU A 202 17.61 23.83 15.36
CA GLU A 202 18.75 24.63 14.94
C GLU A 202 19.06 24.44 13.45
N THR A 203 19.05 23.20 12.99
CA THR A 203 19.28 22.85 11.57
C THR A 203 18.20 23.47 10.68
N ILE A 204 16.93 23.39 11.06
CA ILE A 204 15.80 23.95 10.31
C ILE A 204 15.93 25.48 10.24
N ASP A 205 16.21 26.13 11.37
CA ASP A 205 16.41 27.60 11.43
C ASP A 205 17.53 28.07 10.51
N GLU A 206 18.66 27.35 10.48
CA GLU A 206 19.77 27.64 9.57
C GLU A 206 19.35 27.56 8.09
N TRP A 207 18.61 26.50 7.74
CA TRP A 207 18.17 26.29 6.34
C TRP A 207 17.04 27.25 5.93
N ILE A 208 16.17 27.65 6.84
CA ILE A 208 15.17 28.71 6.59
C ILE A 208 15.89 30.03 6.33
N LYS A 209 16.84 30.39 7.19
CA LYS A 209 17.62 31.62 7.04
C LYS A 209 18.38 31.67 5.71
N TRP A 210 18.94 30.53 5.30
CA TRP A 210 19.59 30.43 4.00
C TRP A 210 18.61 30.66 2.83
N GLN A 211 17.38 30.16 2.92
CA GLN A 211 16.34 30.40 1.91
C GLN A 211 15.90 31.86 1.87
N GLU A 212 15.80 32.51 3.03
CA GLU A 212 15.54 33.95 3.14
C GLU A 212 16.68 34.77 2.48
N ASP A 213 17.94 34.40 2.74
CA ASP A 213 19.11 35.10 2.22
C ASP A 213 19.20 35.04 0.67
N ILE A 214 18.65 34.02 0.05
CA ILE A 214 18.61 33.90 -1.43
C ILE A 214 17.23 34.30 -2.00
N ASP A 215 16.35 34.86 -1.20
CA ASP A 215 15.09 35.48 -1.59
C ASP A 215 14.07 34.50 -2.22
N PHE A 216 13.89 33.32 -1.61
CA PHE A 216 12.78 32.43 -1.97
C PHE A 216 11.43 32.98 -1.48
N ASP A 217 10.40 32.90 -2.34
CA ASP A 217 9.05 33.35 -2.03
C ASP A 217 8.31 32.43 -1.06
N VAL A 218 8.55 31.12 -1.12
CA VAL A 218 7.94 30.11 -0.26
C VAL A 218 9.03 29.25 0.35
N LEU A 219 9.17 29.34 1.67
CA LEU A 219 10.18 28.60 2.42
C LEU A 219 9.70 27.19 2.73
N VAL A 220 10.61 26.23 2.72
CA VAL A 220 10.35 24.84 3.08
C VAL A 220 11.11 24.42 4.32
N HIS A 221 10.52 23.53 5.08
CA HIS A 221 11.04 23.00 6.33
C HIS A 221 12.37 22.23 6.20
N GLY A 222 12.56 21.50 5.09
CA GLY A 222 13.79 20.73 4.79
C GLY A 222 13.78 19.28 5.17
N GLU A 223 12.82 18.82 5.97
CA GLU A 223 12.55 17.40 6.29
C GLU A 223 13.72 16.66 6.98
N PHE A 224 14.43 17.32 7.88
CA PHE A 224 15.61 16.75 8.55
C PHE A 224 15.28 15.67 9.58
N GLU A 225 14.06 15.65 10.12
CA GLU A 225 13.55 14.67 11.06
C GLU A 225 13.36 13.29 10.43
N ARG A 226 13.21 13.20 9.10
CA ARG A 226 12.91 11.97 8.39
C ARG A 226 13.96 11.59 7.35
N ASN A 227 14.16 10.30 7.16
CA ASN A 227 15.03 9.75 6.11
C ASN A 227 14.23 9.40 4.86
N ASP A 228 13.12 8.71 5.06
CA ASP A 228 12.17 8.32 4.02
C ASP A 228 10.75 8.70 4.46
N MET A 229 9.96 9.23 3.53
CA MET A 229 8.62 9.72 3.85
C MET A 229 7.69 8.57 4.23
N VAL A 230 7.74 7.45 3.52
CA VAL A 230 6.87 6.30 3.76
C VAL A 230 7.22 5.66 5.10
N GLU A 231 8.50 5.43 5.37
CA GLU A 231 9.01 4.92 6.65
C GLU A 231 8.57 5.83 7.80
N TYR A 232 8.79 7.14 7.69
CA TYR A 232 8.46 8.10 8.74
C TYR A 232 6.98 8.10 9.11
N PHE A 233 6.10 8.20 8.12
CA PHE A 233 4.67 8.18 8.38
C PHE A 233 4.18 6.82 8.87
N GLY A 234 4.70 5.74 8.31
CA GLY A 234 4.36 4.40 8.77
C GLY A 234 4.73 4.17 10.24
N GLN A 235 5.95 4.56 10.66
CA GLN A 235 6.40 4.45 12.05
C GLN A 235 5.55 5.26 13.05
N ASN A 236 4.93 6.34 12.61
CA ASN A 236 4.07 7.20 13.44
C ASN A 236 2.58 6.81 13.38
N LEU A 237 2.20 5.82 12.59
CA LEU A 237 0.84 5.30 12.48
C LEU A 237 0.76 3.89 13.07
N SER A 238 -0.17 3.68 13.99
CA SER A 238 -0.39 2.34 14.55
C SER A 238 -0.88 1.35 13.50
N GLY A 239 -0.39 0.11 13.56
CA GLY A 239 -0.75 -0.97 12.64
C GLY A 239 0.18 -1.18 11.45
N TYR A 240 1.24 -0.37 11.31
CA TYR A 240 2.34 -0.63 10.38
C TYR A 240 3.42 -1.51 11.05
N LEU A 241 4.06 -2.33 10.23
CA LEU A 241 5.20 -3.18 10.62
C LEU A 241 6.46 -2.73 9.89
N PHE A 242 7.61 -2.75 10.59
CA PHE A 242 8.93 -2.37 10.07
C PHE A 242 9.99 -3.38 10.48
#